data_d0e1c7055e41f42e146e943a18edc095
#
_entry.id   d0e1c7055e41f42e146e943a18edc095
#
_cell.length_a   1.000
_cell.length_b   1.000
_cell.length_c   1.000
_cell.angle_alpha   90.00
_cell.angle_beta   90.00
_cell.angle_gamma   90.00
#
_symmetry.space_group_name_H-M   'P 1'
#
loop_
_entity.id
_entity.type
_entity.pdbx_description
1 polymer ?
#
loop_
_entity_poly.entity_id
_entity_poly.type
_entity_poly.pdbx_seq_one_letter_code
_entity_poly.pdbx_strand_id
1 'polypeptide(L)'
;MKNIMTIMSALVFLGFQVAKAQTIRFERYEVNAVGVSASLVKINGKDALMAVKDSGVTAFDAPTFVKIKGEDITNGTIEVKVLSRLLKNAPEFSRGFIGIAFRINDSNTKYESIYIRPTNGRADDQVRRNHSIQYYSYPDYKFDRLRKESPERYEAYADMELDKWITLRIEVKGAQAKLFLNNNEQPSLVVNDLKHGANTAGAIALWVETGTEGYFRDLKVHKQ
;
A
#
# COMPACT_ATOMS: atom_id res chain seq x y z
N MET A 1 35.05 61.70 30.07
CA MET A 1 33.71 61.06 30.08
C MET A 1 33.70 59.93 29.02
N LYS A 2 33.76 58.68 29.47
CA LYS A 2 33.77 57.50 28.55
C LYS A 2 32.36 56.90 28.53
N ASN A 3 31.70 56.94 27.40
CA ASN A 3 30.41 56.26 27.17
C ASN A 3 30.64 54.78 26.97
N ILE A 4 30.08 53.95 27.85
CA ILE A 4 30.05 52.50 27.72
C ILE A 4 28.71 52.17 27.04
N MET A 5 28.79 51.65 25.82
CA MET A 5 27.64 51.18 25.03
C MET A 5 27.44 49.70 25.34
N THR A 6 26.36 49.38 26.06
CA THR A 6 25.96 47.99 26.39
C THR A 6 25.23 47.41 25.21
N ILE A 7 25.81 46.38 24.55
CA ILE A 7 25.17 45.62 23.49
C ILE A 7 24.38 44.48 24.14
N MET A 8 23.05 44.58 24.07
CA MET A 8 22.14 43.53 24.53
C MET A 8 21.90 42.54 23.42
N SER A 9 22.52 41.35 23.51
CA SER A 9 22.38 40.26 22.56
C SER A 9 21.06 39.51 22.83
N ALA A 10 20.10 39.61 21.93
CA ALA A 10 18.85 38.86 22.01
C ALA A 10 19.07 37.47 21.43
N LEU A 11 19.06 36.42 22.27
CA LEU A 11 19.02 35.02 21.83
C LEU A 11 17.60 34.69 21.32
N VAL A 12 17.48 34.52 20.01
CA VAL A 12 16.26 33.98 19.40
C VAL A 12 16.28 32.45 19.54
N PHE A 13 15.48 31.89 20.44
CA PHE A 13 15.20 30.46 20.51
C PHE A 13 14.29 30.06 19.34
N LEU A 14 14.82 29.49 18.28
CA LEU A 14 14.03 28.76 17.29
C LEU A 14 13.56 27.43 17.90
N GLY A 15 12.33 27.41 18.39
CA GLY A 15 11.68 26.19 18.83
C GLY A 15 11.40 25.29 17.61
N PHE A 16 12.14 24.19 17.49
CA PHE A 16 11.77 23.12 16.57
C PHE A 16 10.45 22.51 17.05
N GLN A 17 9.35 22.85 16.40
CA GLN A 17 8.09 22.11 16.56
C GLN A 17 8.25 20.78 15.85
N VAL A 18 8.47 19.70 16.58
CA VAL A 18 8.32 18.34 16.08
C VAL A 18 6.83 18.13 15.79
N ALA A 19 6.47 18.14 14.52
CA ALA A 19 5.12 17.81 14.09
C ALA A 19 4.82 16.38 14.59
N LYS A 20 3.94 16.25 15.59
CA LYS A 20 3.43 14.95 16.02
C LYS A 20 2.69 14.33 14.81
N ALA A 21 3.15 13.19 14.33
CA ALA A 21 2.44 12.43 13.33
C ALA A 21 1.01 12.21 13.81
N GLN A 22 0.02 12.75 13.10
CA GLN A 22 -1.39 12.64 13.46
C GLN A 22 -1.80 11.18 13.36
N THR A 23 -2.14 10.56 14.49
CA THR A 23 -2.69 9.20 14.51
C THR A 23 -4.09 9.24 13.90
N ILE A 24 -4.28 8.55 12.78
CA ILE A 24 -5.58 8.39 12.14
C ILE A 24 -6.24 7.13 12.72
N ARG A 25 -7.54 7.20 13.05
CA ARG A 25 -8.33 6.03 13.45
C ARG A 25 -9.22 5.62 12.28
N PHE A 26 -8.89 4.50 11.66
CA PHE A 26 -9.64 3.90 10.56
C PHE A 26 -10.38 2.67 11.05
N GLU A 27 -11.73 2.73 11.08
CA GLU A 27 -12.57 1.72 11.68
C GLU A 27 -12.16 1.45 13.14
N ARG A 28 -11.83 0.22 13.51
CA ARG A 28 -11.34 -0.15 14.85
C ARG A 28 -9.82 0.00 15.00
N TYR A 29 -9.10 0.32 13.93
CA TYR A 29 -7.64 0.31 13.89
C TYR A 29 -7.04 1.72 14.04
N GLU A 30 -5.94 1.80 14.75
CA GLU A 30 -5.03 2.94 14.63
C GLU A 30 -4.10 2.71 13.45
N VAL A 31 -3.85 3.75 12.66
CA VAL A 31 -3.03 3.64 11.45
C VAL A 31 -1.99 4.75 11.38
N ASN A 32 -0.87 4.45 10.70
CA ASN A 32 0.21 5.38 10.41
C ASN A 32 0.43 5.48 8.89
N ALA A 33 0.50 6.69 8.37
CA ALA A 33 0.91 6.96 7.00
C ALA A 33 2.44 6.82 6.86
N VAL A 34 2.89 6.13 5.83
CA VAL A 34 4.31 5.95 5.46
C VAL A 34 4.45 6.23 3.98
N GLY A 35 5.15 7.29 3.59
CA GLY A 35 5.34 7.69 2.19
C GLY A 35 4.04 8.01 1.43
N VAL A 36 2.97 8.30 2.17
CA VAL A 36 1.65 8.68 1.63
C VAL A 36 1.02 9.76 2.49
N SER A 37 0.13 10.57 1.90
CA SER A 37 -0.88 11.31 2.64
C SER A 37 -2.10 10.41 2.86
N ALA A 38 -2.73 10.49 4.04
CA ALA A 38 -3.92 9.70 4.35
C ALA A 38 -4.96 10.54 5.09
N SER A 39 -6.24 10.31 4.79
CA SER A 39 -7.37 10.98 5.45
C SER A 39 -8.64 10.14 5.42
N LEU A 40 -9.54 10.39 6.38
CA LEU A 40 -10.89 9.79 6.34
C LEU A 40 -11.80 10.63 5.46
N VAL A 41 -12.54 9.96 4.60
CA VAL A 41 -13.46 10.57 3.65
C VAL A 41 -14.78 9.79 3.58
N LYS A 42 -15.80 10.38 2.96
CA LYS A 42 -17.05 9.68 2.66
C LYS A 42 -17.17 9.42 1.16
N ILE A 43 -17.36 8.15 0.78
CA ILE A 43 -17.68 7.73 -0.58
C ILE A 43 -19.09 7.14 -0.58
N ASN A 44 -20.01 7.80 -1.30
CA ASN A 44 -21.42 7.41 -1.34
C ASN A 44 -22.04 7.21 0.07
N GLY A 45 -21.75 8.17 0.98
CA GLY A 45 -22.26 8.19 2.34
C GLY A 45 -21.59 7.22 3.33
N LYS A 46 -20.65 6.38 2.89
CA LYS A 46 -19.88 5.45 3.73
C LYS A 46 -18.46 5.94 3.98
N ASP A 47 -17.98 5.74 5.19
CA ASP A 47 -16.60 6.11 5.55
C ASP A 47 -15.60 5.23 4.80
N ALA A 48 -14.49 5.84 4.38
CA ALA A 48 -13.36 5.20 3.74
C ALA A 48 -12.06 5.91 4.15
N LEU A 49 -10.95 5.18 4.14
CA LEU A 49 -9.62 5.74 4.24
C LEU A 49 -9.12 6.05 2.83
N MET A 50 -8.81 7.30 2.56
CA MET A 50 -8.15 7.74 1.32
C MET A 50 -6.64 7.76 1.55
N ALA A 51 -5.87 7.27 0.57
CA ALA A 51 -4.42 7.34 0.56
C ALA A 51 -3.90 7.76 -0.83
N VAL A 52 -2.89 8.61 -0.84
CA VAL A 52 -2.20 9.09 -2.04
C VAL A 52 -0.70 9.09 -1.77
N LYS A 53 0.09 8.52 -2.67
CA LYS A 53 1.55 8.50 -2.57
C LYS A 53 2.13 9.92 -2.52
N ASP A 54 3.06 10.17 -1.61
CA ASP A 54 3.78 11.43 -1.53
C ASP A 54 4.64 11.65 -2.77
N SER A 55 4.56 12.83 -3.35
CA SER A 55 5.31 13.21 -4.55
C SER A 55 6.83 13.18 -4.37
N GLY A 56 7.31 13.31 -3.14
CA GLY A 56 8.74 13.17 -2.79
C GLY A 56 9.25 11.73 -2.84
N VAL A 57 8.37 10.72 -2.84
CA VAL A 57 8.76 9.32 -2.98
C VAL A 57 8.73 8.93 -4.45
N THR A 58 9.88 9.00 -5.13
CA THR A 58 9.99 8.76 -6.58
C THR A 58 10.17 7.28 -6.95
N ALA A 59 10.70 6.45 -6.05
CA ALA A 59 10.93 5.03 -6.31
C ALA A 59 9.63 4.25 -6.47
N PHE A 60 9.60 3.28 -7.42
CA PHE A 60 8.50 2.32 -7.58
C PHE A 60 8.56 1.21 -6.51
N ASP A 61 7.38 0.63 -6.22
CA ASP A 61 7.21 -0.44 -5.22
C ASP A 61 7.88 -0.07 -3.87
N ALA A 62 7.88 1.23 -3.53
CA ALA A 62 8.41 1.75 -2.29
C ALA A 62 7.43 1.55 -1.12
N PRO A 63 7.86 1.76 0.13
CA PRO A 63 6.96 1.79 1.29
C PRO A 63 6.02 3.01 1.22
N THR A 64 4.95 2.88 0.45
CA THR A 64 3.92 3.90 0.22
C THR A 64 2.57 3.34 0.63
N PHE A 65 2.31 3.35 1.94
CA PHE A 65 1.16 2.67 2.50
C PHE A 65 0.65 3.30 3.81
N VAL A 66 -0.55 2.93 4.21
CA VAL A 66 -1.10 3.19 5.53
C VAL A 66 -0.97 1.93 6.37
N LYS A 67 0.00 1.91 7.31
CA LYS A 67 0.32 0.78 8.18
C LYS A 67 -0.68 0.65 9.33
N ILE A 68 -1.18 -0.55 9.55
CA ILE A 68 -2.12 -0.88 10.63
C ILE A 68 -1.30 -1.18 11.88
N LYS A 69 -1.57 -0.48 12.99
CA LYS A 69 -0.88 -0.68 14.26
C LYS A 69 -1.40 -1.92 14.99
N GLY A 70 -0.48 -2.70 15.55
CA GLY A 70 -0.81 -3.83 16.42
C GLY A 70 -1.40 -5.05 15.69
N GLU A 71 -1.39 -5.04 14.36
CA GLU A 71 -1.88 -6.14 13.53
C GLU A 71 -0.72 -6.81 12.78
N ASP A 72 0.07 -7.61 13.49
CA ASP A 72 1.10 -8.44 12.88
C ASP A 72 0.53 -9.79 12.45
N ILE A 73 0.98 -10.29 11.31
CA ILE A 73 0.56 -11.57 10.73
C ILE A 73 1.78 -12.40 10.32
N THR A 74 1.77 -13.68 10.69
CA THR A 74 2.61 -14.72 10.08
C THR A 74 1.77 -15.55 9.11
N ASN A 75 0.63 -16.05 9.59
CA ASN A 75 -0.39 -16.77 8.82
C ASN A 75 -1.77 -16.16 9.11
N GLY A 76 -2.69 -16.29 8.16
CA GLY A 76 -4.06 -15.80 8.34
C GLY A 76 -4.66 -15.24 7.08
N THR A 77 -5.72 -14.46 7.24
CA THR A 77 -6.48 -13.87 6.14
C THR A 77 -6.61 -12.36 6.36
N ILE A 78 -6.35 -11.60 5.30
CA ILE A 78 -6.55 -10.15 5.23
C ILE A 78 -7.58 -9.88 4.15
N GLU A 79 -8.67 -9.21 4.50
CA GLU A 79 -9.72 -8.81 3.56
C GLU A 79 -9.95 -7.31 3.66
N VAL A 80 -10.04 -6.63 2.51
CA VAL A 80 -10.36 -5.20 2.43
C VAL A 80 -11.05 -4.89 1.11
N LYS A 81 -11.99 -3.96 1.11
CA LYS A 81 -12.52 -3.38 -0.13
C LYS A 81 -11.67 -2.19 -0.53
N VAL A 82 -11.27 -2.18 -1.80
CA VAL A 82 -10.48 -1.13 -2.41
C VAL A 82 -11.24 -0.50 -3.58
N LEU A 83 -11.03 0.79 -3.78
CA LEU A 83 -11.46 1.52 -4.97
C LEU A 83 -10.33 2.47 -5.35
N SER A 84 -9.97 2.51 -6.61
CA SER A 84 -8.94 3.44 -7.09
C SER A 84 -9.45 4.36 -8.19
N ARG A 85 -8.89 5.57 -8.19
CA ARG A 85 -9.00 6.58 -9.24
C ARG A 85 -7.62 7.01 -9.67
N LEU A 86 -7.51 7.51 -10.88
CA LEU A 86 -6.31 8.24 -11.26
C LEU A 86 -6.41 9.68 -10.79
N LEU A 87 -5.31 10.20 -10.26
CA LEU A 87 -5.17 11.63 -9.99
C LEU A 87 -5.29 12.41 -11.29
N LYS A 88 -5.77 13.65 -11.23
CA LYS A 88 -5.93 14.52 -12.41
C LYS A 88 -4.64 14.70 -13.22
N ASN A 89 -3.51 14.70 -12.53
CA ASN A 89 -2.15 14.83 -13.08
C ASN A 89 -1.37 13.51 -13.04
N ALA A 90 -2.07 12.37 -13.03
CA ALA A 90 -1.42 11.07 -13.02
C ALA A 90 -0.54 10.89 -14.27
N PRO A 91 0.73 10.42 -14.11
CA PRO A 91 1.55 10.05 -15.25
C PRO A 91 0.88 8.99 -16.13
N GLU A 92 1.21 8.95 -17.41
CA GLU A 92 0.62 8.02 -18.39
C GLU A 92 0.78 6.55 -18.02
N PHE A 93 1.86 6.22 -17.32
CA PHE A 93 2.10 4.84 -16.84
C PHE A 93 1.28 4.45 -15.61
N SER A 94 0.52 5.37 -15.00
CA SER A 94 -0.32 5.05 -13.84
C SER A 94 -1.43 4.07 -14.21
N ARG A 95 -1.69 3.10 -13.32
CA ARG A 95 -2.65 2.02 -13.57
C ARG A 95 -3.72 1.89 -12.48
N GLY A 96 -3.80 2.88 -11.57
CA GLY A 96 -4.68 2.80 -10.41
C GLY A 96 -4.19 1.80 -9.37
N PHE A 97 -2.88 1.74 -9.18
CA PHE A 97 -2.19 0.75 -8.33
C PHE A 97 -2.66 0.78 -6.89
N ILE A 98 -3.29 -0.27 -6.41
CA ILE A 98 -3.82 -0.38 -5.06
C ILE A 98 -3.75 -1.82 -4.57
N GLY A 99 -3.41 -2.03 -3.29
CA GLY A 99 -3.25 -3.37 -2.77
C GLY A 99 -3.00 -3.45 -1.27
N ILE A 100 -2.47 -4.59 -0.84
CA ILE A 100 -2.17 -4.91 0.55
C ILE A 100 -0.70 -5.29 0.64
N ALA A 101 0.02 -4.64 1.56
CA ALA A 101 1.33 -5.09 2.01
C ALA A 101 1.18 -5.84 3.35
N PHE A 102 1.98 -6.89 3.55
CA PHE A 102 1.92 -7.73 4.74
C PHE A 102 3.30 -8.24 5.13
N ARG A 103 3.42 -8.73 6.36
CA ARG A 103 4.71 -9.13 6.96
C ARG A 103 5.74 -8.00 6.93
N ILE A 104 5.28 -6.76 7.20
CA ILE A 104 6.12 -5.57 7.20
C ILE A 104 6.94 -5.53 8.47
N ASN A 105 8.26 -5.44 8.37
CA ASN A 105 9.12 -5.27 9.53
C ASN A 105 8.97 -3.87 10.15
N ASP A 106 9.53 -3.66 11.35
CA ASP A 106 9.38 -2.40 12.10
C ASP A 106 9.93 -1.19 11.35
N SER A 107 11.05 -1.36 10.66
CA SER A 107 11.73 -0.31 9.88
C SER A 107 11.10 -0.04 8.52
N ASN A 108 10.06 -0.78 8.11
CA ASN A 108 9.39 -0.71 6.80
C ASN A 108 10.33 -0.98 5.60
N THR A 109 11.42 -1.73 5.83
CA THR A 109 12.44 -2.02 4.82
C THR A 109 12.31 -3.42 4.23
N LYS A 110 11.39 -4.25 4.73
CA LYS A 110 11.09 -5.60 4.22
C LYS A 110 9.61 -5.88 4.35
N TYR A 111 8.96 -6.30 3.27
CA TYR A 111 7.56 -6.73 3.25
C TYR A 111 7.21 -7.47 1.97
N GLU A 112 6.09 -8.19 2.00
CA GLU A 112 5.43 -8.81 0.87
C GLU A 112 4.23 -7.96 0.44
N SER A 113 3.88 -7.93 -0.84
CA SER A 113 2.69 -7.21 -1.31
C SER A 113 2.02 -7.90 -2.49
N ILE A 114 0.70 -7.82 -2.51
CA ILE A 114 -0.12 -8.14 -3.69
C ILE A 114 -1.01 -6.94 -3.98
N TYR A 115 -0.97 -6.47 -5.24
CA TYR A 115 -1.75 -5.33 -5.68
C TYR A 115 -2.39 -5.56 -7.04
N ILE A 116 -3.34 -4.71 -7.37
CA ILE A 116 -4.07 -4.72 -8.64
C ILE A 116 -3.81 -3.43 -9.44
N ARG A 117 -4.01 -3.54 -10.76
CA ARG A 117 -3.91 -2.46 -11.74
C ARG A 117 -5.25 -2.33 -12.49
N PRO A 118 -6.25 -1.64 -11.94
CA PRO A 118 -7.60 -1.63 -12.51
C PRO A 118 -7.69 -1.19 -13.97
N THR A 119 -6.84 -0.26 -14.43
CA THR A 119 -6.85 0.13 -15.85
C THR A 119 -6.39 -0.97 -16.80
N ASN A 120 -5.73 -2.01 -16.28
CA ASN A 120 -5.26 -3.13 -17.10
C ASN A 120 -6.35 -4.18 -17.34
N GLY A 121 -7.34 -4.31 -16.44
CA GLY A 121 -8.36 -5.37 -16.53
C GLY A 121 -9.16 -5.36 -17.81
N ARG A 122 -9.36 -4.18 -18.41
CA ARG A 122 -10.12 -4.01 -19.67
C ARG A 122 -9.34 -3.27 -20.75
N ALA A 123 -8.00 -3.32 -20.71
CA ALA A 123 -7.17 -2.72 -21.75
C ALA A 123 -7.31 -3.48 -23.07
N ASP A 124 -7.18 -2.75 -24.21
CA ASP A 124 -7.15 -3.36 -25.56
C ASP A 124 -5.78 -3.96 -25.91
N ASP A 125 -4.99 -4.29 -24.92
CA ASP A 125 -3.67 -4.91 -25.02
C ASP A 125 -3.63 -6.13 -24.12
N GLN A 126 -3.43 -7.32 -24.71
CA GLN A 126 -3.47 -8.57 -23.96
C GLN A 126 -2.33 -8.69 -22.94
N VAL A 127 -1.16 -8.16 -23.25
CA VAL A 127 -0.01 -8.18 -22.32
C VAL A 127 -0.34 -7.32 -21.09
N ARG A 128 -0.90 -6.12 -21.29
CA ARG A 128 -1.39 -5.31 -20.19
C ARG A 128 -2.46 -6.01 -19.36
N ARG A 129 -3.42 -6.69 -20.00
CA ARG A 129 -4.47 -7.44 -19.29
C ARG A 129 -3.87 -8.52 -18.41
N ASN A 130 -2.89 -9.27 -18.88
CA ASN A 130 -2.21 -10.31 -18.12
C ASN A 130 -1.48 -9.76 -16.88
N HIS A 131 -1.16 -8.48 -16.87
CA HIS A 131 -0.55 -7.77 -15.75
C HIS A 131 -1.56 -7.02 -14.87
N SER A 132 -2.81 -7.49 -14.73
CA SER A 132 -3.83 -6.85 -13.89
C SER A 132 -3.57 -7.03 -12.40
N ILE A 133 -2.96 -8.14 -12.00
CA ILE A 133 -2.58 -8.48 -10.63
C ILE A 133 -1.06 -8.63 -10.58
N GLN A 134 -0.44 -8.24 -9.48
CA GLN A 134 1.00 -8.39 -9.25
C GLN A 134 1.30 -8.72 -7.78
N TYR A 135 2.16 -9.71 -7.56
CA TYR A 135 2.90 -9.88 -6.31
C TYR A 135 4.29 -9.26 -6.45
N TYR A 136 4.81 -8.70 -5.36
CA TYR A 136 6.21 -8.33 -5.22
C TYR A 136 6.67 -8.43 -3.75
N SER A 137 7.98 -8.44 -3.54
CA SER A 137 8.60 -8.45 -2.22
C SER A 137 9.69 -7.37 -2.15
N TYR A 138 9.53 -6.44 -1.21
CA TYR A 138 10.46 -5.33 -1.02
C TYR A 138 11.62 -5.74 -0.09
N PRO A 139 12.86 -5.36 -0.37
CA PRO A 139 13.28 -4.41 -1.44
C PRO A 139 13.71 -5.08 -2.75
N ASP A 140 14.03 -6.37 -2.73
CA ASP A 140 14.86 -6.98 -3.78
C ASP A 140 14.06 -7.58 -4.93
N TYR A 141 12.83 -8.04 -4.68
CA TYR A 141 11.99 -8.73 -5.67
C TYR A 141 10.81 -7.85 -6.11
N LYS A 142 11.14 -6.69 -6.73
CA LYS A 142 10.14 -5.78 -7.30
C LYS A 142 9.58 -6.34 -8.61
N PHE A 143 8.51 -5.72 -9.12
CA PHE A 143 7.77 -6.23 -10.28
C PHE A 143 8.65 -6.43 -11.52
N ASP A 144 9.59 -5.53 -11.78
CA ASP A 144 10.49 -5.57 -12.94
C ASP A 144 11.45 -6.75 -12.90
N ARG A 145 12.04 -7.01 -11.73
CA ARG A 145 12.90 -8.17 -11.50
C ARG A 145 12.11 -9.48 -11.60
N LEU A 146 10.97 -9.56 -10.94
CA LEU A 146 10.14 -10.79 -10.97
C LEU A 146 9.66 -11.11 -12.37
N ARG A 147 9.26 -10.10 -13.14
CA ARG A 147 8.84 -10.27 -14.54
C ARG A 147 9.99 -10.76 -15.43
N LYS A 148 11.21 -10.27 -15.20
CA LYS A 148 12.40 -10.67 -15.95
C LYS A 148 12.88 -12.08 -15.59
N GLU A 149 12.93 -12.41 -14.28
CA GLU A 149 13.50 -13.68 -13.79
C GLU A 149 12.49 -14.84 -13.82
N SER A 150 11.20 -14.54 -13.72
CA SER A 150 10.12 -15.53 -13.64
C SER A 150 8.85 -14.99 -14.33
N PRO A 151 8.85 -14.85 -15.65
CA PRO A 151 7.71 -14.32 -16.42
C PRO A 151 6.40 -15.02 -16.05
N GLU A 152 5.31 -14.25 -15.92
CA GLU A 152 3.95 -14.72 -15.67
C GLU A 152 3.70 -15.40 -14.32
N ARG A 153 4.75 -15.73 -13.55
CA ARG A 153 4.62 -16.52 -12.32
C ARG A 153 3.99 -15.72 -11.16
N TYR A 154 4.18 -14.42 -11.15
CA TYR A 154 3.76 -13.51 -10.05
C TYR A 154 2.76 -12.47 -10.51
N GLU A 155 2.18 -12.68 -11.68
CA GLU A 155 1.18 -11.82 -12.30
C GLU A 155 0.00 -12.67 -12.76
N ALA A 156 -1.18 -12.05 -12.89
CA ALA A 156 -2.37 -12.71 -13.38
C ALA A 156 -3.35 -11.70 -14.00
N TYR A 157 -4.21 -12.19 -14.87
CA TYR A 157 -5.36 -11.46 -15.37
C TYR A 157 -6.53 -11.54 -14.37
N ALA A 158 -7.25 -10.42 -14.23
CA ALA A 158 -8.62 -10.40 -13.73
C ALA A 158 -9.38 -9.23 -14.33
N ASP A 159 -10.69 -9.40 -14.54
CA ASP A 159 -11.57 -8.30 -14.95
C ASP A 159 -11.71 -7.31 -13.78
N MET A 160 -11.41 -6.05 -14.08
CA MET A 160 -11.49 -4.94 -13.13
C MET A 160 -11.47 -3.60 -13.84
N GLU A 161 -11.96 -2.56 -13.18
CA GLU A 161 -11.94 -1.19 -13.69
C GLU A 161 -11.80 -0.16 -12.54
N LEU A 162 -11.43 1.07 -12.90
CA LEU A 162 -11.42 2.21 -11.97
C LEU A 162 -12.84 2.52 -11.47
N ASP A 163 -12.92 3.25 -10.35
CA ASP A 163 -14.18 3.70 -9.73
C ASP A 163 -15.14 2.59 -9.30
N LYS A 164 -14.66 1.36 -9.20
CA LYS A 164 -15.41 0.21 -8.68
C LYS A 164 -14.78 -0.30 -7.38
N TRP A 165 -15.64 -0.64 -6.43
CA TRP A 165 -15.21 -1.35 -5.23
C TRP A 165 -14.88 -2.79 -5.58
N ILE A 166 -13.65 -3.19 -5.27
CA ILE A 166 -13.13 -4.56 -5.47
C ILE A 166 -12.76 -5.09 -4.10
N THR A 167 -13.24 -6.27 -3.73
CA THR A 167 -12.81 -6.95 -2.52
C THR A 167 -11.52 -7.71 -2.79
N LEU A 168 -10.47 -7.39 -2.04
CA LEU A 168 -9.22 -8.16 -2.00
C LEU A 168 -9.22 -9.01 -0.74
N ARG A 169 -9.07 -10.33 -0.88
CA ARG A 169 -8.86 -11.26 0.23
C ARG A 169 -7.58 -12.03 -0.01
N ILE A 170 -6.60 -11.84 0.85
CA ILE A 170 -5.30 -12.53 0.80
C ILE A 170 -5.26 -13.55 1.93
N GLU A 171 -5.06 -14.82 1.59
CA GLU A 171 -4.79 -15.90 2.52
C GLU A 171 -3.29 -16.21 2.52
N VAL A 172 -2.65 -16.13 3.70
CA VAL A 172 -1.23 -16.38 3.89
C VAL A 172 -1.05 -17.62 4.76
N LYS A 173 -0.30 -18.61 4.25
CA LYS A 173 0.04 -19.84 4.97
C LYS A 173 1.46 -20.29 4.65
N GLY A 174 2.37 -20.23 5.62
CA GLY A 174 3.77 -20.54 5.41
C GLY A 174 4.39 -19.66 4.31
N ALA A 175 5.01 -20.26 3.31
CA ALA A 175 5.57 -19.56 2.16
C ALA A 175 4.56 -19.33 1.02
N GLN A 176 3.28 -19.56 1.25
CA GLN A 176 2.23 -19.39 0.23
C GLN A 176 1.32 -18.19 0.53
N ALA A 177 0.94 -17.46 -0.52
CA ALA A 177 -0.16 -16.52 -0.48
C ALA A 177 -1.12 -16.74 -1.66
N LYS A 178 -2.42 -16.54 -1.41
CA LYS A 178 -3.47 -16.62 -2.42
C LYS A 178 -4.30 -15.35 -2.40
N LEU A 179 -4.48 -14.71 -3.54
CA LEU A 179 -5.40 -13.59 -3.69
C LEU A 179 -6.74 -14.07 -4.27
N PHE A 180 -7.82 -13.69 -3.63
CA PHE A 180 -9.18 -13.85 -4.13
C PHE A 180 -9.80 -12.48 -4.37
N LEU A 181 -10.53 -12.32 -5.46
CA LEU A 181 -11.22 -11.08 -5.81
C LEU A 181 -12.74 -11.27 -5.73
N ASN A 182 -13.44 -10.25 -5.20
CA ASN A 182 -14.91 -10.16 -5.23
C ASN A 182 -15.63 -11.41 -4.69
N ASN A 183 -15.07 -12.04 -3.65
CA ASN A 183 -15.60 -13.27 -3.01
C ASN A 183 -15.60 -14.52 -3.94
N ASN A 184 -14.82 -14.52 -5.00
CA ASN A 184 -14.66 -15.74 -5.83
C ASN A 184 -14.13 -16.89 -4.97
N GLU A 185 -14.59 -18.09 -5.25
CA GLU A 185 -14.14 -19.32 -4.57
C GLU A 185 -12.73 -19.72 -5.01
N GLN A 186 -12.37 -19.45 -6.26
CA GLN A 186 -11.05 -19.74 -6.80
C GLN A 186 -10.12 -18.52 -6.69
N PRO A 187 -8.84 -18.72 -6.31
CA PRO A 187 -7.88 -17.64 -6.24
C PRO A 187 -7.55 -17.08 -7.63
N SER A 188 -7.46 -15.76 -7.73
CA SER A 188 -7.03 -15.07 -8.95
C SER A 188 -5.51 -15.05 -9.11
N LEU A 189 -4.76 -15.21 -8.01
CA LEU A 189 -3.29 -15.35 -8.00
C LEU A 189 -2.88 -16.33 -6.91
N VAL A 190 -1.92 -17.22 -7.23
CA VAL A 190 -1.29 -18.14 -6.27
C VAL A 190 0.22 -17.91 -6.29
N VAL A 191 0.77 -17.51 -5.14
CA VAL A 191 2.21 -17.37 -4.90
C VAL A 191 2.64 -18.49 -3.97
N ASN A 192 3.52 -19.38 -4.41
CA ASN A 192 3.94 -20.56 -3.65
C ASN A 192 5.27 -20.38 -2.91
N ASP A 193 5.95 -19.26 -3.14
CA ASP A 193 7.31 -19.00 -2.68
C ASP A 193 7.51 -17.54 -2.28
N LEU A 194 6.77 -17.09 -1.25
CA LEU A 194 6.96 -15.79 -0.63
C LEU A 194 8.44 -15.56 -0.31
N LYS A 195 9.00 -14.45 -0.76
CA LYS A 195 10.46 -14.23 -0.80
C LYS A 195 11.09 -14.02 0.57
N HIS A 196 10.31 -13.60 1.57
CA HIS A 196 10.80 -13.53 2.97
C HIS A 196 10.60 -14.83 3.76
N GLY A 197 10.14 -15.90 3.09
CA GLY A 197 10.04 -17.26 3.68
C GLY A 197 8.78 -17.50 4.50
N ALA A 198 8.70 -18.70 5.10
CA ALA A 198 7.48 -19.22 5.71
C ALA A 198 7.15 -18.60 7.08
N ASN A 199 8.17 -18.23 7.84
CA ASN A 199 8.04 -17.89 9.27
C ASN A 199 8.18 -16.40 9.57
N THR A 200 8.18 -15.56 8.54
CA THR A 200 8.24 -14.10 8.70
C THR A 200 6.95 -13.57 9.25
N ALA A 201 7.02 -12.87 10.38
CA ALA A 201 5.93 -12.11 10.95
C ALA A 201 6.11 -10.61 10.67
N GLY A 202 5.04 -9.85 10.66
CA GLY A 202 5.09 -8.40 10.58
C GLY A 202 3.74 -7.77 10.30
N ALA A 203 3.73 -6.45 10.31
CA ALA A 203 2.52 -5.64 10.20
C ALA A 203 1.85 -5.76 8.82
N ILE A 204 0.61 -5.29 8.76
CA ILE A 204 -0.22 -5.18 7.56
C ILE A 204 -0.33 -3.71 7.18
N ALA A 205 -0.44 -3.42 5.89
CA ALA A 205 -0.70 -2.06 5.41
C ALA A 205 -1.54 -2.01 4.13
N LEU A 206 -2.19 -0.89 3.92
CA LEU A 206 -2.99 -0.54 2.76
C LEU A 206 -2.10 0.28 1.81
N TRP A 207 -1.75 -0.31 0.67
CA TRP A 207 -0.71 0.18 -0.22
C TRP A 207 -1.28 0.86 -1.47
N VAL A 208 -0.63 1.94 -1.90
CA VAL A 208 -0.91 2.66 -3.16
C VAL A 208 0.38 3.06 -3.86
N GLU A 209 0.31 3.29 -5.19
CA GLU A 209 1.47 3.73 -5.97
C GLU A 209 1.14 4.97 -6.82
N THR A 210 2.15 5.49 -7.51
CA THR A 210 2.17 6.75 -8.26
C THR A 210 0.90 6.96 -9.11
N GLY A 211 0.34 8.15 -8.99
CA GLY A 211 -0.82 8.59 -9.78
C GLY A 211 -2.15 8.01 -9.33
N THR A 212 -2.17 7.29 -8.20
CA THR A 212 -3.38 6.67 -7.66
C THR A 212 -3.93 7.47 -6.49
N GLU A 213 -5.23 7.73 -6.53
CA GLU A 213 -6.06 8.08 -5.38
C GLU A 213 -6.78 6.80 -4.93
N GLY A 214 -6.27 6.18 -3.86
CA GLY A 214 -6.77 4.89 -3.36
C GLY A 214 -7.70 5.05 -2.18
N TYR A 215 -8.79 4.26 -2.15
CA TYR A 215 -9.78 4.25 -1.07
C TYR A 215 -9.93 2.85 -0.52
N PHE A 216 -10.03 2.74 0.81
CA PHE A 216 -10.10 1.48 1.53
C PHE A 216 -11.25 1.51 2.53
N ARG A 217 -11.95 0.37 2.70
CA ARG A 217 -12.97 0.16 3.74
C ARG A 217 -13.20 -1.32 4.00
N ASP A 218 -13.94 -1.61 5.06
CA ASP A 218 -14.37 -2.96 5.47
C ASP A 218 -13.14 -3.88 5.70
N LEU A 219 -12.08 -3.36 6.37
CA LEU A 219 -10.87 -4.13 6.67
C LEU A 219 -11.16 -5.21 7.73
N LYS A 220 -10.80 -6.46 7.40
CA LYS A 220 -10.87 -7.61 8.30
C LYS A 220 -9.54 -8.34 8.33
N VAL A 221 -9.07 -8.69 9.51
CA VAL A 221 -7.86 -9.46 9.74
C VAL A 221 -8.19 -10.65 10.64
N HIS A 222 -7.86 -11.85 10.19
CA HIS A 222 -8.00 -13.10 10.94
C HIS A 222 -6.63 -13.78 11.02
N LYS A 223 -6.03 -13.81 12.20
CA LYS A 223 -4.73 -14.46 12.46
C LYS A 223 -4.94 -15.95 12.73
N GLN A 224 -3.97 -16.78 12.27
CA GLN A 224 -3.93 -18.21 12.52
C GLN A 224 -2.66 -18.58 13.30
#